data_4c0df7815fc7b5566324cb952e74df83
#
_entry.id   4c0df7815fc7b5566324cb952e74df83
#
_cell.length_a   1.000
_cell.length_b   1.000
_cell.length_c   1.000
_cell.angle_alpha   90.00
_cell.angle_beta   90.00
_cell.angle_gamma   90.00
#
_symmetry.space_group_name_H-M   'P 1'
#
loop_
_entity.id
_entity.type
_entity.pdbx_description
1 polymer ?
#
loop_
_entity_poly.entity_id
_entity_poly.type
_entity_poly.pdbx_seq_one_letter_code
_entity_poly.pdbx_strand_id
1 'polypeptide(L)'
;MASDFIFMLTHADRTIPDAHDRVPEALAAGVRHIGFKDIGLPFASLRRLADTIRAGGAILYLEVVSLDAASEEASARVAAELGVDVLMGGTRPPVVLPILAGTGIRYYPFPGEIVGHPSVLTGTADTIVESACRLASLAGVHGLDLLAYRFQGDVPDLIGRVCRTVAPKPVVVAGSIDRTVRIAAIKKAGAAGFTVGTAALDGAFPARSTRLVDQLTFIAEQASLS
;
A
#
# COMPACT_ATOMS: atom_id res chain seq x y z
N MET A 1 0.82 17.61 8.35
CA MET A 1 0.65 17.57 6.89
C MET A 1 -0.39 16.52 6.55
N ALA A 2 -1.24 16.72 5.52
CA ALA A 2 -2.15 15.69 5.03
C ALA A 2 -1.36 14.46 4.56
N SER A 3 -1.94 13.30 4.71
CA SER A 3 -1.34 12.01 4.30
C SER A 3 -2.32 11.30 3.38
N ASP A 4 -1.85 10.73 2.28
CA ASP A 4 -2.73 10.04 1.33
C ASP A 4 -3.32 8.78 1.97
N PHE A 5 -4.63 8.66 1.94
CA PHE A 5 -5.33 7.44 2.32
C PHE A 5 -5.53 6.55 1.10
N ILE A 6 -4.95 5.37 1.10
CA ILE A 6 -5.07 4.35 0.06
C ILE A 6 -6.02 3.26 0.56
N PHE A 7 -7.19 3.15 -0.05
CA PHE A 7 -8.10 2.05 0.24
C PHE A 7 -7.71 0.79 -0.53
N MET A 8 -7.37 -0.27 0.22
CA MET A 8 -7.04 -1.57 -0.37
C MET A 8 -8.29 -2.46 -0.40
N LEU A 9 -8.68 -2.89 -1.59
CA LEU A 9 -9.79 -3.84 -1.83
C LEU A 9 -9.39 -5.26 -1.42
N THR A 10 -8.85 -5.40 -0.20
CA THR A 10 -8.23 -6.63 0.28
C THR A 10 -8.68 -7.00 1.69
N HIS A 11 -8.89 -8.30 1.88
CA HIS A 11 -9.09 -8.91 3.18
C HIS A 11 -8.12 -10.10 3.32
N ALA A 12 -7.51 -10.27 4.50
CA ALA A 12 -6.51 -11.31 4.75
C ALA A 12 -5.43 -11.41 3.65
N ASP A 13 -4.89 -10.28 3.24
CA ASP A 13 -3.85 -10.12 2.20
C ASP A 13 -4.24 -10.64 0.79
N ARG A 14 -5.52 -10.73 0.48
CA ARG A 14 -6.05 -11.14 -0.84
C ARG A 14 -7.10 -10.14 -1.33
N THR A 15 -7.16 -9.91 -2.63
CA THR A 15 -8.25 -9.13 -3.25
C THR A 15 -9.58 -9.83 -3.01
N ILE A 16 -10.57 -9.09 -2.52
CA ILE A 16 -11.89 -9.62 -2.16
C ILE A 16 -12.70 -9.98 -3.40
N PRO A 17 -13.58 -11.00 -3.32
CA PRO A 17 -14.37 -11.44 -4.48
C PRO A 17 -15.30 -10.36 -5.05
N ASP A 18 -15.85 -9.50 -4.18
CA ASP A 18 -16.78 -8.41 -4.51
C ASP A 18 -16.07 -7.05 -4.68
N ALA A 19 -14.75 -7.05 -4.93
CA ALA A 19 -13.94 -5.83 -5.07
C ALA A 19 -14.54 -4.83 -6.08
N HIS A 20 -15.11 -5.33 -7.17
CA HIS A 20 -15.70 -4.50 -8.21
C HIS A 20 -16.88 -3.66 -7.68
N ASP A 21 -17.72 -4.24 -6.82
CA ASP A 21 -18.89 -3.58 -6.25
C ASP A 21 -18.50 -2.53 -5.19
N ARG A 22 -17.29 -2.65 -4.60
CA ARG A 22 -16.77 -1.72 -3.59
C ARG A 22 -16.16 -0.45 -4.18
N VAL A 23 -15.79 -0.45 -5.46
CA VAL A 23 -15.20 0.75 -6.11
C VAL A 23 -16.18 1.93 -6.11
N PRO A 24 -17.45 1.78 -6.54
CA PRO A 24 -18.41 2.90 -6.46
C PRO A 24 -18.60 3.44 -5.04
N GLU A 25 -18.63 2.56 -4.02
CA GLU A 25 -18.74 2.98 -2.62
C GLU A 25 -17.51 3.81 -2.18
N ALA A 26 -16.31 3.39 -2.58
CA ALA A 26 -15.08 4.10 -2.28
C ALA A 26 -15.03 5.49 -2.95
N LEU A 27 -15.41 5.55 -4.22
CA LEU A 27 -15.49 6.82 -4.96
C LEU A 27 -16.52 7.78 -4.37
N ALA A 28 -17.69 7.27 -3.97
CA ALA A 28 -18.74 8.05 -3.32
C ALA A 28 -18.28 8.60 -1.94
N ALA A 29 -17.43 7.86 -1.22
CA ALA A 29 -16.79 8.32 0.02
C ALA A 29 -15.65 9.33 -0.21
N GLY A 30 -15.37 9.71 -1.46
CA GLY A 30 -14.31 10.66 -1.81
C GLY A 30 -12.92 10.07 -1.90
N VAL A 31 -12.76 8.74 -1.80
CA VAL A 31 -11.46 8.08 -1.93
C VAL A 31 -10.93 8.24 -3.36
N ARG A 32 -9.66 8.63 -3.49
CA ARG A 32 -9.00 8.86 -4.78
C ARG A 32 -7.76 7.98 -4.99
N HIS A 33 -7.39 7.17 -4.00
CA HIS A 33 -6.30 6.21 -4.06
C HIS A 33 -6.87 4.83 -3.74
N ILE A 34 -6.94 3.95 -4.73
CA ILE A 34 -7.56 2.63 -4.57
C ILE A 34 -6.57 1.57 -5.05
N GLY A 35 -6.39 0.55 -4.24
CA GLY A 35 -5.48 -0.54 -4.53
C GLY A 35 -6.07 -1.92 -4.35
N PHE A 36 -5.40 -2.90 -4.92
CA PHE A 36 -5.69 -4.31 -4.73
C PHE A 36 -4.39 -5.14 -4.81
N LYS A 37 -4.49 -6.45 -4.62
CA LYS A 37 -3.37 -7.39 -4.78
C LYS A 37 -3.57 -8.24 -6.02
N ASP A 38 -2.49 -8.73 -6.61
CA ASP A 38 -2.52 -9.59 -7.80
C ASP A 38 -3.03 -11.01 -7.51
N ILE A 39 -3.32 -11.31 -6.25
CA ILE A 39 -3.89 -12.58 -5.80
C ILE A 39 -5.33 -12.39 -5.28
N GLY A 40 -6.13 -13.44 -5.39
CA GLY A 40 -7.54 -13.44 -4.93
C GLY A 40 -8.54 -13.48 -6.07
N LEU A 41 -8.22 -12.89 -7.23
CA LEU A 41 -9.08 -12.89 -8.41
C LEU A 41 -8.31 -13.34 -9.66
N PRO A 42 -9.00 -13.90 -10.66
CA PRO A 42 -8.43 -14.16 -11.99
C PRO A 42 -8.00 -12.85 -12.66
N PHE A 43 -6.96 -12.90 -13.50
CA PHE A 43 -6.42 -11.74 -14.20
C PHE A 43 -7.48 -10.91 -14.97
N ALA A 44 -8.42 -11.57 -15.68
CA ALA A 44 -9.48 -10.88 -16.39
C ALA A 44 -10.39 -10.05 -15.45
N SER A 45 -10.59 -10.49 -14.20
CA SER A 45 -11.34 -9.75 -13.19
C SER A 45 -10.50 -8.59 -12.63
N LEU A 46 -9.20 -8.79 -12.41
CA LEU A 46 -8.29 -7.71 -12.01
C LEU A 46 -8.21 -6.61 -13.08
N ARG A 47 -8.21 -6.98 -14.37
CA ARG A 47 -8.25 -6.00 -15.46
C ARG A 47 -9.52 -5.15 -15.44
N ARG A 48 -10.69 -5.79 -15.34
CA ARG A 48 -11.97 -5.04 -15.21
C ARG A 48 -11.99 -4.14 -13.99
N LEU A 49 -11.44 -4.63 -12.86
CA LEU A 49 -11.32 -3.85 -11.62
C LEU A 49 -10.43 -2.62 -11.84
N ALA A 50 -9.27 -2.80 -12.46
CA ALA A 50 -8.36 -1.71 -12.81
C ALA A 50 -9.03 -0.66 -13.71
N ASP A 51 -9.76 -1.12 -14.73
CA ASP A 51 -10.48 -0.23 -15.65
C ASP A 51 -11.59 0.57 -14.92
N THR A 52 -12.31 -0.07 -13.98
CA THR A 52 -13.34 0.62 -13.18
C THR A 52 -12.73 1.67 -12.26
N ILE A 53 -11.64 1.36 -11.57
CA ILE A 53 -10.93 2.31 -10.69
C ILE A 53 -10.46 3.53 -11.51
N ARG A 54 -9.84 3.28 -12.66
CA ARG A 54 -9.33 4.33 -13.55
C ARG A 54 -10.46 5.18 -14.14
N ALA A 55 -11.55 4.57 -14.58
CA ALA A 55 -12.73 5.28 -15.07
C ALA A 55 -13.36 6.19 -14.00
N GLY A 56 -13.23 5.82 -12.72
CA GLY A 56 -13.63 6.63 -11.57
C GLY A 56 -12.67 7.80 -11.26
N GLY A 57 -11.57 7.94 -11.99
CA GLY A 57 -10.58 9.00 -11.79
C GLY A 57 -9.71 8.81 -10.55
N ALA A 58 -9.63 7.60 -10.00
CA ALA A 58 -8.77 7.29 -8.87
C ALA A 58 -7.38 6.82 -9.35
N ILE A 59 -6.37 7.07 -8.53
CA ILE A 59 -5.01 6.53 -8.69
C ILE A 59 -5.04 5.05 -8.33
N LEU A 60 -4.49 4.23 -9.22
CA LEU A 60 -4.53 2.78 -9.12
C LEU A 60 -3.24 2.21 -8.54
N TYR A 61 -3.37 1.45 -7.46
CA TYR A 61 -2.27 0.76 -6.79
C TYR A 61 -2.38 -0.75 -6.95
N LEU A 62 -1.25 -1.42 -7.18
CA LEU A 62 -1.11 -2.87 -7.02
C LEU A 62 -0.06 -3.16 -5.96
N GLU A 63 -0.39 -3.99 -4.96
CA GLU A 63 0.57 -4.42 -3.95
C GLU A 63 0.95 -5.89 -4.18
N VAL A 64 2.26 -6.14 -4.30
CA VAL A 64 2.85 -7.46 -4.52
C VAL A 64 3.20 -8.09 -3.18
N VAL A 65 2.72 -9.30 -2.96
CA VAL A 65 2.99 -10.08 -1.74
C VAL A 65 3.84 -11.34 -2.01
N SER A 66 4.43 -11.43 -3.18
CA SER A 66 5.29 -12.54 -3.59
C SER A 66 6.56 -12.61 -2.74
N LEU A 67 7.01 -13.83 -2.41
CA LEU A 67 8.21 -14.08 -1.61
C LEU A 67 9.38 -14.67 -2.42
N ASP A 68 9.17 -14.98 -3.69
CA ASP A 68 10.19 -15.52 -4.59
C ASP A 68 10.33 -14.68 -5.87
N ALA A 69 11.45 -14.82 -6.55
CA ALA A 69 11.78 -14.00 -7.72
C ALA A 69 10.84 -14.23 -8.91
N ALA A 70 10.41 -15.45 -9.16
CA ALA A 70 9.56 -15.78 -10.31
C ALA A 70 8.15 -15.21 -10.12
N SER A 71 7.58 -15.34 -8.92
CA SER A 71 6.28 -14.77 -8.57
C SER A 71 6.33 -13.24 -8.59
N GLU A 72 7.40 -12.63 -8.08
CA GLU A 72 7.56 -11.16 -8.09
C GLU A 72 7.71 -10.62 -9.51
N GLU A 73 8.43 -11.35 -10.40
CA GLU A 73 8.51 -11.05 -11.82
C GLU A 73 7.13 -11.10 -12.49
N ALA A 74 6.37 -12.16 -12.24
CA ALA A 74 5.03 -12.32 -12.78
C ALA A 74 4.09 -11.18 -12.34
N SER A 75 4.14 -10.80 -11.05
CA SER A 75 3.37 -9.68 -10.49
C SER A 75 3.75 -8.34 -11.12
N ALA A 76 5.04 -8.10 -11.38
CA ALA A 76 5.50 -6.88 -12.05
C ALA A 76 4.99 -6.81 -13.51
N ARG A 77 4.96 -7.95 -14.23
CA ARG A 77 4.36 -8.02 -15.58
C ARG A 77 2.86 -7.76 -15.54
N VAL A 78 2.13 -8.31 -14.56
CA VAL A 78 0.72 -8.02 -14.34
C VAL A 78 0.51 -6.52 -14.10
N ALA A 79 1.32 -5.88 -13.27
CA ALA A 79 1.24 -4.44 -13.03
C ALA A 79 1.42 -3.62 -14.32
N ALA A 80 2.42 -3.98 -15.13
CA ALA A 80 2.69 -3.32 -16.41
C ALA A 80 1.52 -3.52 -17.40
N GLU A 81 0.97 -4.74 -17.47
CA GLU A 81 -0.15 -5.06 -18.35
C GLU A 81 -1.46 -4.40 -17.92
N LEU A 82 -1.70 -4.27 -16.62
CA LEU A 82 -2.85 -3.53 -16.07
C LEU A 82 -2.68 -2.01 -16.19
N GLY A 83 -1.46 -1.52 -16.38
CA GLY A 83 -1.15 -0.09 -16.44
C GLY A 83 -1.45 0.62 -15.12
N VAL A 84 -1.00 0.06 -13.99
CA VAL A 84 -1.19 0.67 -12.68
C VAL A 84 -0.37 1.97 -12.55
N ASP A 85 -0.80 2.89 -11.70
CA ASP A 85 -0.04 4.12 -11.43
C ASP A 85 1.12 3.87 -10.47
N VAL A 86 0.91 2.95 -9.51
CA VAL A 86 1.89 2.63 -8.47
C VAL A 86 1.93 1.12 -8.25
N LEU A 87 3.13 0.54 -8.32
CA LEU A 87 3.42 -0.81 -7.86
C LEU A 87 4.06 -0.72 -6.48
N MET A 88 3.42 -1.32 -5.48
CA MET A 88 3.89 -1.40 -4.10
C MET A 88 4.34 -2.83 -3.77
N GLY A 89 5.20 -2.96 -2.76
CA GLY A 89 5.67 -4.26 -2.31
C GLY A 89 6.76 -4.87 -3.17
N GLY A 90 7.00 -6.16 -2.93
CA GLY A 90 8.16 -6.85 -3.48
C GLY A 90 9.47 -6.48 -2.77
N THR A 91 10.46 -7.36 -2.90
CA THR A 91 11.76 -7.24 -2.20
C THR A 91 12.95 -7.33 -3.15
N ARG A 92 12.70 -7.49 -4.46
CA ARG A 92 13.75 -7.76 -5.47
C ARG A 92 13.74 -6.72 -6.60
N PRO A 93 14.12 -5.46 -6.33
CA PRO A 93 14.18 -4.43 -7.36
C PRO A 93 14.92 -4.85 -8.65
N PRO A 94 16.03 -5.62 -8.60
CA PRO A 94 16.71 -6.05 -9.82
C PRO A 94 15.84 -6.88 -10.78
N VAL A 95 14.80 -7.56 -10.26
CA VAL A 95 13.84 -8.33 -11.07
C VAL A 95 12.74 -7.42 -11.62
N VAL A 96 12.27 -6.47 -10.80
CA VAL A 96 11.11 -5.62 -11.10
C VAL A 96 11.46 -4.44 -12.00
N LEU A 97 12.57 -3.75 -11.72
CA LEU A 97 12.94 -2.51 -12.39
C LEU A 97 13.07 -2.63 -13.92
N PRO A 98 13.67 -3.71 -14.49
CA PRO A 98 13.71 -3.88 -15.94
C PRO A 98 12.34 -3.98 -16.60
N ILE A 99 11.34 -4.55 -15.89
CA ILE A 99 9.97 -4.72 -16.39
C ILE A 99 9.23 -3.37 -16.39
N LEU A 100 9.48 -2.54 -15.38
CA LEU A 100 8.82 -1.26 -15.24
C LEU A 100 9.49 -0.13 -16.06
N ALA A 101 10.66 -0.38 -16.63
CA ALA A 101 11.38 0.62 -17.42
C ALA A 101 10.52 1.14 -18.58
N GLY A 102 10.33 2.47 -18.64
CA GLY A 102 9.54 3.13 -19.68
C GLY A 102 8.02 3.03 -19.55
N THR A 103 7.49 2.36 -18.52
CA THR A 103 6.03 2.24 -18.31
C THR A 103 5.40 3.46 -17.64
N GLY A 104 6.19 4.29 -16.96
CA GLY A 104 5.70 5.39 -16.12
C GLY A 104 5.18 4.96 -14.74
N ILE A 105 5.16 3.66 -14.43
CA ILE A 105 4.71 3.13 -13.14
C ILE A 105 5.72 3.51 -12.05
N ARG A 106 5.22 4.10 -10.96
CA ARG A 106 6.03 4.38 -9.77
C ARG A 106 6.19 3.11 -8.95
N TYR A 107 7.42 2.79 -8.54
CA TYR A 107 7.72 1.58 -7.78
C TYR A 107 8.12 1.89 -6.34
N TYR A 108 7.46 1.21 -5.38
CA TYR A 108 7.61 1.38 -3.93
C TYR A 108 7.85 0.01 -3.27
N PRO A 109 9.10 -0.52 -3.30
CA PRO A 109 9.42 -1.82 -2.70
C PRO A 109 9.33 -1.80 -1.17
N PHE A 110 9.23 -2.98 -0.57
CA PHE A 110 9.33 -3.18 0.88
C PHE A 110 10.77 -3.05 1.36
N PRO A 111 11.08 -2.18 2.33
CA PRO A 111 12.35 -2.22 3.04
C PRO A 111 12.33 -3.28 4.13
N GLY A 112 13.53 -3.80 4.46
CA GLY A 112 13.72 -4.84 5.47
C GLY A 112 13.54 -6.24 4.91
N GLU A 113 13.40 -7.19 5.80
CA GLU A 113 13.15 -8.60 5.47
C GLU A 113 11.68 -8.92 5.67
N ILE A 114 11.03 -9.42 4.62
CA ILE A 114 9.62 -9.79 4.63
C ILE A 114 9.50 -11.31 4.61
N VAL A 115 8.73 -11.84 5.55
CA VAL A 115 8.51 -13.28 5.70
C VAL A 115 7.03 -13.61 5.86
N GLY A 116 6.66 -14.80 5.45
CA GLY A 116 5.32 -15.36 5.68
C GLY A 116 4.20 -14.76 4.84
N HIS A 117 3.03 -15.33 5.03
CA HIS A 117 1.77 -14.83 4.46
C HIS A 117 0.65 -15.07 5.51
N PRO A 118 0.08 -14.02 6.11
CA PRO A 118 0.32 -12.57 5.85
C PRO A 118 1.76 -12.12 6.08
N SER A 119 2.20 -11.16 5.25
CA SER A 119 3.57 -10.65 5.28
C SER A 119 3.92 -10.02 6.63
N VAL A 120 5.08 -10.35 7.21
CA VAL A 120 5.61 -9.81 8.46
C VAL A 120 6.96 -9.14 8.18
N LEU A 121 7.18 -7.96 8.75
CA LEU A 121 8.46 -7.26 8.67
C LEU A 121 9.35 -7.70 9.84
N THR A 122 10.51 -8.26 9.53
CA THR A 122 11.48 -8.78 10.50
C THR A 122 12.80 -8.01 10.47
N GLY A 123 13.66 -8.30 11.45
CA GLY A 123 14.93 -7.61 11.66
C GLY A 123 14.86 -6.55 12.76
N THR A 124 15.92 -5.77 12.90
CA THR A 124 15.98 -4.61 13.82
C THR A 124 15.56 -3.33 13.11
N ALA A 125 15.19 -2.30 13.85
CA ALA A 125 14.91 -0.98 13.27
C ALA A 125 16.10 -0.47 12.45
N ASP A 126 17.34 -0.71 12.90
CA ASP A 126 18.55 -0.29 12.20
C ASP A 126 18.71 -1.00 10.85
N THR A 127 18.55 -2.33 10.80
CA THR A 127 18.64 -3.09 9.53
C THR A 127 17.54 -2.72 8.55
N ILE A 128 16.34 -2.38 9.04
CA ILE A 128 15.23 -1.91 8.19
C ILE A 128 15.55 -0.52 7.62
N VAL A 129 16.06 0.41 8.44
CA VAL A 129 16.46 1.75 7.98
C VAL A 129 17.61 1.67 6.96
N GLU A 130 18.62 0.82 7.18
CA GLU A 130 19.68 0.58 6.21
C GLU A 130 19.15 0.04 4.89
N SER A 131 18.21 -0.93 4.95
CA SER A 131 17.54 -1.45 3.77
C SER A 131 16.77 -0.36 3.04
N ALA A 132 16.03 0.49 3.76
CA ALA A 132 15.30 1.61 3.20
C ALA A 132 16.24 2.59 2.46
N CYS A 133 17.39 2.92 3.06
CA CYS A 133 18.40 3.78 2.44
C CYS A 133 18.93 3.18 1.13
N ARG A 134 19.30 1.89 1.13
CA ARG A 134 19.78 1.20 -0.07
C ARG A 134 18.73 1.19 -1.18
N LEU A 135 17.47 0.84 -0.86
CA LEU A 135 16.39 0.83 -1.83
C LEU A 135 16.11 2.21 -2.41
N ALA A 136 16.07 3.23 -1.55
CA ALA A 136 15.83 4.60 -1.97
C ALA A 136 16.95 5.16 -2.88
N SER A 137 18.18 4.62 -2.81
CA SER A 137 19.27 5.03 -3.70
C SER A 137 19.17 4.46 -5.13
N LEU A 138 18.33 3.44 -5.34
CA LEU A 138 18.19 2.81 -6.65
C LEU A 138 17.44 3.71 -7.63
N ALA A 139 17.94 3.83 -8.85
CA ALA A 139 17.22 4.45 -9.95
C ALA A 139 15.96 3.62 -10.27
N GLY A 140 14.81 4.30 -10.45
CA GLY A 140 13.52 3.63 -10.69
C GLY A 140 12.75 3.23 -9.43
N VAL A 141 13.34 3.37 -8.24
CA VAL A 141 12.58 3.33 -6.96
C VAL A 141 12.11 4.74 -6.65
N HIS A 142 10.81 4.93 -6.56
CA HIS A 142 10.17 6.25 -6.42
C HIS A 142 9.70 6.55 -5.00
N GLY A 143 9.58 5.54 -4.15
CA GLY A 143 9.18 5.62 -2.75
C GLY A 143 9.34 4.28 -2.07
N LEU A 144 8.83 4.12 -0.88
CA LEU A 144 8.85 2.85 -0.13
C LEU A 144 7.48 2.50 0.42
N ASP A 145 7.19 1.20 0.47
CA ASP A 145 6.03 0.60 1.13
C ASP A 145 6.50 -0.06 2.44
N LEU A 146 6.16 0.52 3.59
CA LEU A 146 6.67 0.09 4.89
C LEU A 146 5.61 -0.66 5.69
N LEU A 147 5.79 -1.96 5.89
CA LEU A 147 4.91 -2.81 6.72
C LEU A 147 5.10 -2.54 8.24
N ALA A 148 5.03 -1.27 8.63
CA ALA A 148 5.44 -0.81 9.96
C ALA A 148 4.66 -1.48 11.10
N TYR A 149 3.33 -1.66 10.99
CA TYR A 149 2.54 -2.29 12.04
C TYR A 149 2.54 -3.82 11.99
N ARG A 150 3.38 -4.39 11.14
CA ARG A 150 3.72 -5.83 11.13
C ARG A 150 5.16 -6.08 11.62
N PHE A 151 5.81 -5.05 12.14
CA PHE A 151 7.09 -5.08 12.82
C PHE A 151 6.89 -5.20 14.35
N GLN A 152 7.81 -5.90 15.03
CA GLN A 152 7.83 -6.01 16.49
C GLN A 152 8.86 -5.03 17.06
N GLY A 153 8.40 -3.87 17.56
CA GLY A 153 9.25 -2.83 18.13
C GLY A 153 8.52 -1.50 18.24
N ASP A 154 9.28 -0.40 18.40
CA ASP A 154 8.75 0.96 18.41
C ASP A 154 8.39 1.39 16.97
N VAL A 155 7.12 1.19 16.60
CA VAL A 155 6.62 1.47 15.27
C VAL A 155 6.66 2.96 14.91
N PRO A 156 6.24 3.90 15.76
CA PRO A 156 6.36 5.34 15.49
C PRO A 156 7.82 5.79 15.26
N ASP A 157 8.78 5.29 16.06
CA ASP A 157 10.19 5.58 15.84
C ASP A 157 10.68 5.03 14.50
N LEU A 158 10.38 3.78 14.19
CA LEU A 158 10.74 3.17 12.91
C LEU A 158 10.24 3.99 11.72
N ILE A 159 8.94 4.36 11.70
CA ILE A 159 8.37 5.18 10.62
C ILE A 159 9.14 6.50 10.50
N GLY A 160 9.34 7.21 11.61
CA GLY A 160 10.02 8.50 11.60
C GLY A 160 11.46 8.40 11.12
N ARG A 161 12.19 7.36 11.51
CA ARG A 161 13.57 7.11 11.07
C ARG A 161 13.62 6.83 9.56
N VAL A 162 12.77 5.94 9.07
CA VAL A 162 12.70 5.61 7.63
C VAL A 162 12.36 6.88 6.83
N CYS A 163 11.31 7.62 7.20
CA CYS A 163 10.91 8.83 6.49
C CYS A 163 12.03 9.86 6.40
N ARG A 164 12.74 10.12 7.51
CA ARG A 164 13.88 11.06 7.52
C ARG A 164 15.05 10.59 6.66
N THR A 165 15.36 9.29 6.70
CA THR A 165 16.51 8.71 5.97
C THR A 165 16.32 8.74 4.47
N VAL A 166 15.10 8.53 3.97
CA VAL A 166 14.84 8.41 2.53
C VAL A 166 14.32 9.69 1.89
N ALA A 167 14.14 10.75 2.68
CA ALA A 167 13.66 12.05 2.15
C ALA A 167 14.53 12.52 0.97
N PRO A 168 13.93 13.04 -0.12
CA PRO A 168 12.52 13.44 -0.27
C PRO A 168 11.59 12.33 -0.79
N LYS A 169 12.03 11.08 -0.89
CA LYS A 169 11.18 9.99 -1.38
C LYS A 169 10.03 9.70 -0.41
N PRO A 170 8.79 9.55 -0.92
CA PRO A 170 7.64 9.25 -0.07
C PRO A 170 7.71 7.85 0.55
N VAL A 171 7.20 7.74 1.76
CA VAL A 171 6.96 6.46 2.44
C VAL A 171 5.46 6.28 2.63
N VAL A 172 4.93 5.17 2.16
CA VAL A 172 3.58 4.71 2.44
C VAL A 172 3.68 3.66 3.54
N VAL A 173 2.87 3.79 4.59
CA VAL A 173 2.81 2.79 5.67
C VAL A 173 1.69 1.82 5.38
N ALA A 174 2.00 0.52 5.34
CA ALA A 174 1.04 -0.54 5.09
C ALA A 174 0.96 -1.56 6.23
N GLY A 175 -0.09 -2.35 6.19
CA GLY A 175 -0.34 -3.48 7.08
C GLY A 175 -0.92 -3.10 8.44
N SER A 176 -2.01 -3.77 8.82
CA SER A 176 -2.61 -3.74 10.17
C SER A 176 -2.97 -2.35 10.74
N ILE A 177 -3.36 -1.41 9.88
CA ILE A 177 -3.84 -0.08 10.32
C ILE A 177 -5.35 -0.19 10.58
N ASP A 178 -5.75 -0.26 11.84
CA ASP A 178 -7.09 -0.63 12.30
C ASP A 178 -7.73 0.38 13.26
N ARG A 179 -7.03 1.49 13.57
CA ARG A 179 -7.52 2.48 14.55
C ARG A 179 -6.91 3.86 14.33
N THR A 180 -7.63 4.88 14.76
CA THR A 180 -7.28 6.30 14.58
C THR A 180 -5.92 6.68 15.14
N VAL A 181 -5.53 6.11 16.29
CA VAL A 181 -4.25 6.41 16.91
C VAL A 181 -3.06 6.00 16.03
N ARG A 182 -3.20 4.93 15.24
CA ARG A 182 -2.17 4.53 14.26
C ARG A 182 -2.08 5.52 13.11
N ILE A 183 -3.22 6.00 12.58
CA ILE A 183 -3.24 7.04 11.55
C ILE A 183 -2.56 8.32 12.06
N ALA A 184 -2.89 8.76 13.26
CA ALA A 184 -2.27 9.94 13.88
C ALA A 184 -0.74 9.79 14.04
N ALA A 185 -0.29 8.61 14.49
CA ALA A 185 1.13 8.31 14.64
C ALA A 185 1.88 8.30 13.29
N ILE A 186 1.29 7.73 12.24
CA ILE A 186 1.83 7.71 10.88
C ILE A 186 2.05 9.14 10.36
N LYS A 187 1.03 9.99 10.50
CA LYS A 187 1.09 11.40 10.08
C LYS A 187 2.16 12.18 10.86
N LYS A 188 2.18 12.01 12.19
CA LYS A 188 3.17 12.66 13.06
C LYS A 188 4.61 12.23 12.70
N ALA A 189 4.80 10.99 12.28
CA ALA A 189 6.10 10.46 11.87
C ALA A 189 6.55 10.91 10.47
N GLY A 190 5.67 11.59 9.70
CA GLY A 190 6.00 12.20 8.41
C GLY A 190 5.81 11.28 7.20
N ALA A 191 5.04 10.21 7.32
CA ALA A 191 4.73 9.36 6.17
C ALA A 191 3.80 10.08 5.17
N ALA A 192 4.04 9.87 3.89
CA ALA A 192 3.29 10.47 2.78
C ALA A 192 1.90 9.87 2.62
N GLY A 193 1.71 8.60 3.01
CA GLY A 193 0.44 7.91 2.90
C GLY A 193 0.37 6.66 3.76
N PHE A 194 -0.82 6.06 3.77
CA PHE A 194 -1.05 4.78 4.45
C PHE A 194 -2.15 3.98 3.78
N THR A 195 -2.11 2.65 3.96
CA THR A 195 -3.11 1.74 3.39
C THR A 195 -4.06 1.22 4.46
N VAL A 196 -5.35 1.13 4.14
CA VAL A 196 -6.34 0.40 4.96
C VAL A 196 -7.19 -0.47 4.03
N GLY A 197 -7.32 -1.75 4.37
CA GLY A 197 -8.19 -2.70 3.68
C GLY A 197 -9.14 -3.37 4.67
N THR A 198 -8.75 -4.52 5.21
CA THR A 198 -9.52 -5.36 6.13
C THR A 198 -10.27 -4.55 7.20
N ALA A 199 -9.60 -3.63 7.88
CA ALA A 199 -10.21 -2.87 8.98
C ALA A 199 -11.38 -1.96 8.52
N ALA A 200 -11.33 -1.41 7.31
CA ALA A 200 -12.45 -0.65 6.76
C ALA A 200 -13.60 -1.56 6.35
N LEU A 201 -13.29 -2.71 5.73
CA LEU A 201 -14.28 -3.70 5.32
C LEU A 201 -15.01 -4.32 6.52
N ASP A 202 -14.30 -4.52 7.63
CA ASP A 202 -14.84 -5.08 8.89
C ASP A 202 -15.53 -4.01 9.77
N GLY A 203 -15.53 -2.74 9.37
CA GLY A 203 -16.17 -1.68 10.14
C GLY A 203 -15.47 -1.37 11.48
N ALA A 204 -14.14 -1.49 11.55
CA ALA A 204 -13.36 -1.37 12.78
C ALA A 204 -13.18 0.06 13.30
N PHE A 205 -13.40 1.07 12.47
CA PHE A 205 -13.23 2.47 12.85
C PHE A 205 -14.51 3.03 13.50
N PRO A 206 -14.39 4.02 14.40
CA PRO A 206 -15.53 4.64 15.10
C PRO A 206 -16.27 5.65 14.19
N ALA A 207 -16.67 5.20 13.01
CA ALA A 207 -17.48 5.93 12.06
C ALA A 207 -18.97 5.94 12.47
N ARG A 208 -19.82 6.62 11.70
CA ARG A 208 -21.28 6.68 11.96
C ARG A 208 -21.93 5.30 11.96
N SER A 209 -21.42 4.39 11.15
CA SER A 209 -21.86 3.00 11.08
C SER A 209 -20.75 2.08 10.56
N THR A 210 -21.01 0.77 10.53
CA THR A 210 -20.12 -0.22 9.93
C THR A 210 -20.21 -0.30 8.40
N ARG A 211 -21.08 0.51 7.76
CA ARG A 211 -21.17 0.56 6.30
C ARG A 211 -19.86 1.07 5.73
N LEU A 212 -19.39 0.45 4.64
CA LEU A 212 -18.10 0.77 4.04
C LEU A 212 -17.95 2.26 3.72
N VAL A 213 -18.97 2.88 3.12
CA VAL A 213 -18.93 4.32 2.80
C VAL A 213 -18.69 5.19 4.04
N ASP A 214 -19.31 4.88 5.17
CA ASP A 214 -19.13 5.64 6.41
C ASP A 214 -17.72 5.44 6.99
N GLN A 215 -17.21 4.21 6.91
CA GLN A 215 -15.84 3.88 7.34
C GLN A 215 -14.80 4.62 6.50
N LEU A 216 -14.93 4.58 5.17
CA LEU A 216 -14.00 5.24 4.25
C LEU A 216 -14.04 6.77 4.39
N THR A 217 -15.23 7.36 4.53
CA THR A 217 -15.38 8.80 4.78
C THR A 217 -14.66 9.20 6.07
N PHE A 218 -14.88 8.45 7.15
CA PHE A 218 -14.22 8.70 8.43
C PHE A 218 -12.68 8.61 8.31
N ILE A 219 -12.14 7.58 7.65
CA ILE A 219 -10.70 7.41 7.47
C ILE A 219 -10.11 8.55 6.64
N ALA A 220 -10.80 8.97 5.56
CA ALA A 220 -10.39 10.08 4.71
C ALA A 220 -10.37 11.42 5.49
N GLU A 221 -11.33 11.65 6.36
CA GLU A 221 -11.33 12.80 7.28
C GLU A 221 -10.10 12.76 8.21
N GLN A 222 -9.79 11.61 8.83
CA GLN A 222 -8.60 11.46 9.69
C GLN A 222 -7.28 11.69 8.92
N ALA A 223 -7.21 11.26 7.67
CA ALA A 223 -6.05 11.50 6.80
C ALA A 223 -5.83 13.00 6.52
N SER A 224 -6.91 13.76 6.36
CA SER A 224 -6.89 15.18 6.01
C SER A 224 -6.67 16.12 7.21
N LEU A 225 -6.97 15.70 8.44
CA LEU A 225 -6.76 16.51 9.65
C LEU A 225 -5.28 16.93 9.76
N SER A 226 -5.04 18.19 10.09
CA SER A 226 -3.68 18.78 10.22
C SER A 226 -3.02 18.42 11.53
#